data_2239862a2678cdfadf9a2330833fefc1
#
_entry.id   2239862a2678cdfadf9a2330833fefc1
#
_cell.length_a   1.000
_cell.length_b   1.000
_cell.length_c   1.000
_cell.angle_alpha   90.00
_cell.angle_beta   90.00
_cell.angle_gamma   90.00
#
_symmetry.space_group_name_H-M   'P 1'
#
loop_
_entity.id
_entity.type
_entity.pdbx_description
1 polymer ?
#
loop_
_entity_poly.entity_id
_entity_poly.type
_entity_poly.pdbx_seq_one_letter_code
_entity_poly.pdbx_strand_id
1 'polypeptide(L)'
;MLVYPETKIYVLCPGNNRSSTADNCHELCTQLIKRGFKVFMVYLPANENFNPYNPVDEIYKKYNIPFDDGVEDNEKNILIVPEIAANFLYVTKKTRRILWWLNVNNFLRDIAVRTVNHFENILNSPMPRFFSFNRYDSDIEHWAQSEYARQFLKVNGVPDEKIFTVTDYLDNIFFEVLPLKNSAKKNLIAYRKIQGSDFTDIVKELASGVDWQPVENLTPAVVQKLFLDAKIYVDFGEHPAKEKLVREAAVSNCVVITSKHGAAANDLDINIPAEFKFDETIKDAVKAGDKIQDALKNFEVELSKQNNFREKILREKYFFVEQIKSALEIFIIP
;
A
#
# COMPACT_ATOMS: atom_id res chain seq x y z
N MET A 1 -9.12 -17.15 -9.15
CA MET A 1 -10.62 -17.32 -9.01
C MET A 1 -11.28 -17.24 -10.40
N LEU A 2 -12.20 -18.15 -10.72
CA LEU A 2 -12.89 -18.15 -12.03
C LEU A 2 -13.89 -16.99 -12.16
N VAL A 3 -13.93 -16.35 -13.31
CA VAL A 3 -14.86 -15.26 -13.64
C VAL A 3 -15.73 -15.66 -14.81
N TYR A 4 -17.04 -15.74 -14.60
CA TYR A 4 -18.04 -16.07 -15.61
C TYR A 4 -18.55 -14.79 -16.31
N PRO A 5 -19.19 -14.88 -17.49
CA PRO A 5 -19.71 -13.71 -18.19
C PRO A 5 -20.72 -12.89 -17.39
N GLU A 6 -21.48 -13.54 -16.50
CA GLU A 6 -22.45 -12.90 -15.60
C GLU A 6 -21.87 -12.42 -14.27
N THR A 7 -20.65 -12.81 -13.90
CA THR A 7 -20.01 -12.45 -12.63
C THR A 7 -20.00 -10.94 -12.42
N LYS A 8 -20.53 -10.50 -11.29
CA LYS A 8 -20.31 -9.16 -10.77
C LYS A 8 -19.18 -9.19 -9.74
N ILE A 9 -18.27 -8.25 -9.83
CA ILE A 9 -17.16 -8.06 -8.89
C ILE A 9 -17.46 -6.84 -8.05
N TYR A 10 -17.60 -7.04 -6.75
CA TYR A 10 -17.80 -5.97 -5.77
C TYR A 10 -16.49 -5.69 -5.05
N VAL A 11 -16.09 -4.43 -4.97
CA VAL A 11 -14.89 -3.99 -4.25
C VAL A 11 -15.32 -3.07 -3.12
N LEU A 12 -15.06 -3.47 -1.87
CA LEU A 12 -15.32 -2.60 -0.72
C LEU A 12 -14.26 -1.51 -0.65
N CYS A 13 -14.70 -0.28 -0.37
CA CYS A 13 -13.83 0.89 -0.32
C CYS A 13 -14.27 1.83 0.78
N PRO A 14 -13.34 2.45 1.55
CA PRO A 14 -13.69 3.54 2.45
C PRO A 14 -14.30 4.72 1.68
N GLY A 15 -15.54 5.09 2.03
CA GLY A 15 -16.26 6.21 1.39
C GLY A 15 -15.87 7.57 1.98
N ASN A 16 -15.94 8.63 1.17
CA ASN A 16 -15.56 10.00 1.53
C ASN A 16 -14.20 10.06 2.28
N ASN A 17 -13.25 9.25 1.82
CA ASN A 17 -11.96 9.06 2.47
C ASN A 17 -10.83 9.09 1.45
N ARG A 18 -9.79 9.87 1.76
CA ARG A 18 -8.54 9.95 0.99
C ARG A 18 -7.48 9.12 1.68
N SER A 19 -7.22 7.95 1.15
CA SER A 19 -6.23 7.03 1.72
C SER A 19 -5.61 6.16 0.63
N SER A 20 -4.45 5.59 0.91
CA SER A 20 -3.81 4.62 0.00
C SER A 20 -4.71 3.41 -0.30
N THR A 21 -5.56 2.99 0.65
CA THR A 21 -6.54 1.93 0.42
C THR A 21 -7.58 2.37 -0.61
N ALA A 22 -8.13 3.59 -0.49
CA ALA A 22 -9.09 4.11 -1.45
C ALA A 22 -8.46 4.27 -2.84
N ASP A 23 -7.22 4.79 -2.93
CA ASP A 23 -6.46 4.87 -4.19
C ASP A 23 -6.40 3.48 -4.85
N ASN A 24 -5.93 2.48 -4.11
CA ASN A 24 -5.72 1.12 -4.62
C ASN A 24 -7.04 0.47 -5.07
N CYS A 25 -8.15 0.68 -4.34
CA CYS A 25 -9.47 0.20 -4.74
C CYS A 25 -9.93 0.83 -6.07
N HIS A 26 -9.75 2.13 -6.25
CA HIS A 26 -10.12 2.82 -7.50
C HIS A 26 -9.24 2.39 -8.68
N GLU A 27 -7.94 2.21 -8.45
CA GLU A 27 -7.00 1.69 -9.45
C GLU A 27 -7.37 0.26 -9.86
N LEU A 28 -7.67 -0.62 -8.91
CA LEU A 28 -8.12 -1.99 -9.17
C LEU A 28 -9.39 -2.00 -10.02
N CYS A 29 -10.44 -1.30 -9.59
CA CYS A 29 -11.70 -1.23 -10.33
C CYS A 29 -11.49 -0.72 -11.76
N THR A 30 -10.67 0.33 -11.93
CA THR A 30 -10.34 0.87 -13.24
C THR A 30 -9.70 -0.18 -14.15
N GLN A 31 -8.76 -0.97 -13.61
CA GLN A 31 -8.10 -2.02 -14.40
C GLN A 31 -9.03 -3.19 -14.70
N LEU A 32 -9.95 -3.53 -13.81
CA LEU A 32 -10.96 -4.56 -14.02
C LEU A 32 -11.98 -4.13 -15.08
N ILE A 33 -12.49 -2.90 -15.00
CA ILE A 33 -13.45 -2.34 -16.00
C ILE A 33 -12.82 -2.28 -17.38
N LYS A 34 -11.55 -1.85 -17.50
CA LYS A 34 -10.81 -1.84 -18.77
C LYS A 34 -10.68 -3.22 -19.43
N ARG A 35 -10.86 -4.30 -18.66
CA ARG A 35 -10.86 -5.68 -19.14
C ARG A 35 -12.24 -6.25 -19.41
N GLY A 36 -13.28 -5.42 -19.30
CA GLY A 36 -14.65 -5.81 -19.58
C GLY A 36 -15.36 -6.52 -18.43
N PHE A 37 -14.77 -6.55 -17.21
CA PHE A 37 -15.47 -7.09 -16.05
C PHE A 37 -16.60 -6.16 -15.58
N LYS A 38 -17.66 -6.74 -15.05
CA LYS A 38 -18.77 -6.02 -14.42
C LYS A 38 -18.37 -5.71 -12.96
N VAL A 39 -17.90 -4.51 -12.70
CA VAL A 39 -17.34 -4.09 -11.40
C VAL A 39 -18.20 -3.03 -10.76
N PHE A 40 -18.42 -3.16 -9.47
CA PHE A 40 -19.14 -2.19 -8.64
C PHE A 40 -18.32 -1.90 -7.39
N MET A 41 -18.16 -0.62 -7.07
CA MET A 41 -17.64 -0.20 -5.76
C MET A 41 -18.78 -0.27 -4.75
N VAL A 42 -18.48 -0.73 -3.53
CA VAL A 42 -19.40 -0.60 -2.39
C VAL A 42 -18.68 0.21 -1.33
N TYR A 43 -19.18 1.41 -1.08
CA TYR A 43 -18.54 2.33 -0.15
C TYR A 43 -18.98 2.08 1.30
N LEU A 44 -18.02 2.04 2.19
CA LEU A 44 -18.22 1.82 3.62
C LEU A 44 -18.03 3.12 4.41
N PRO A 45 -18.78 3.32 5.52
CA PRO A 45 -18.50 4.40 6.44
C PRO A 45 -17.08 4.28 7.00
N ALA A 46 -16.22 5.25 6.68
CA ALA A 46 -14.84 5.28 7.15
C ALA A 46 -14.59 6.39 8.19
N ASN A 47 -15.46 7.38 8.25
CA ASN A 47 -15.40 8.52 9.16
C ASN A 47 -16.79 9.14 9.35
N GLU A 48 -16.89 10.14 10.21
CA GLU A 48 -18.12 10.89 10.50
C GLU A 48 -18.67 11.69 9.31
N ASN A 49 -17.85 11.96 8.29
CA ASN A 49 -18.22 12.70 7.09
C ASN A 49 -18.81 11.79 5.99
N PHE A 50 -19.02 10.50 6.27
CA PHE A 50 -19.56 9.57 5.29
C PHE A 50 -20.97 9.96 4.86
N ASN A 51 -21.16 10.14 3.56
CA ASN A 51 -22.46 10.43 2.95
C ASN A 51 -22.87 9.29 2.01
N PRO A 52 -23.83 8.43 2.38
CA PRO A 52 -24.24 7.29 1.55
C PRO A 52 -24.84 7.71 0.20
N TYR A 53 -25.39 8.92 0.09
CA TYR A 53 -25.97 9.44 -1.16
C TYR A 53 -24.90 10.05 -2.09
N ASN A 54 -23.71 10.35 -1.59
CA ASN A 54 -22.58 10.84 -2.36
C ASN A 54 -21.26 10.32 -1.73
N PRO A 55 -21.01 8.99 -1.81
CA PRO A 55 -19.91 8.37 -1.09
C PRO A 55 -18.53 8.58 -1.73
N VAL A 56 -18.50 9.08 -2.99
CA VAL A 56 -17.28 9.23 -3.77
C VAL A 56 -16.62 10.56 -3.46
N ASP A 57 -15.39 10.55 -2.92
CA ASP A 57 -14.61 11.79 -2.77
C ASP A 57 -14.30 12.41 -4.14
N GLU A 58 -14.24 13.74 -4.20
CA GLU A 58 -14.03 14.52 -5.44
C GLU A 58 -12.83 14.05 -6.27
N ILE A 59 -11.71 13.69 -5.61
CA ILE A 59 -10.49 13.26 -6.30
C ILE A 59 -10.67 11.95 -7.07
N TYR A 60 -11.67 11.13 -6.68
CA TYR A 60 -11.93 9.82 -7.29
C TYR A 60 -13.03 9.85 -8.34
N LYS A 61 -13.80 10.92 -8.47
CA LYS A 61 -14.85 11.06 -9.50
C LYS A 61 -14.31 10.89 -10.92
N LYS A 62 -13.04 11.26 -11.14
CA LYS A 62 -12.33 11.07 -12.42
C LYS A 62 -12.31 9.62 -12.92
N TYR A 63 -12.41 8.64 -12.03
CA TYR A 63 -12.38 7.21 -12.38
C TYR A 63 -13.71 6.70 -12.93
N ASN A 64 -14.81 7.41 -12.66
CA ASN A 64 -16.18 7.07 -13.12
C ASN A 64 -16.55 5.60 -12.90
N ILE A 65 -16.28 5.08 -11.69
CA ILE A 65 -16.54 3.68 -11.32
C ILE A 65 -18.01 3.57 -10.89
N PRO A 66 -18.79 2.62 -11.45
CA PRO A 66 -20.12 2.31 -10.94
C PRO A 66 -20.06 1.88 -9.48
N PHE A 67 -21.01 2.30 -8.65
CA PHE A 67 -21.13 1.84 -7.28
C PHE A 67 -22.55 1.34 -6.98
N ASP A 68 -22.64 0.52 -5.95
CA ASP A 68 -23.89 -0.10 -5.48
C ASP A 68 -24.00 0.07 -3.96
N ASP A 69 -25.22 0.05 -3.44
CA ASP A 69 -25.49 0.21 -1.99
C ASP A 69 -25.22 -1.10 -1.22
N GLY A 70 -24.98 -2.20 -1.91
CA GLY A 70 -24.72 -3.50 -1.29
C GLY A 70 -24.14 -4.53 -2.23
N VAL A 71 -23.97 -5.74 -1.73
CA VAL A 71 -23.42 -6.88 -2.46
C VAL A 71 -24.55 -7.88 -2.76
N GLU A 72 -24.77 -8.19 -4.02
CA GLU A 72 -25.69 -9.28 -4.41
C GLU A 72 -25.09 -10.63 -4.02
N ASP A 73 -25.72 -11.32 -3.08
CA ASP A 73 -25.25 -12.60 -2.54
C ASP A 73 -25.51 -13.76 -3.50
N ASN A 74 -24.60 -13.96 -4.43
CA ASN A 74 -24.65 -14.95 -5.50
C ASN A 74 -23.32 -15.71 -5.59
N GLU A 75 -23.37 -17.03 -5.76
CA GLU A 75 -22.17 -17.90 -5.83
C GLU A 75 -21.24 -17.61 -7.01
N LYS A 76 -21.73 -16.96 -8.08
CA LYS A 76 -20.93 -16.54 -9.23
C LYS A 76 -20.29 -15.18 -9.03
N ASN A 77 -20.76 -14.39 -8.08
CA ASN A 77 -20.20 -13.08 -7.76
C ASN A 77 -18.92 -13.18 -6.93
N ILE A 78 -18.13 -12.12 -6.97
CA ILE A 78 -16.87 -12.00 -6.24
C ILE A 78 -16.94 -10.74 -5.37
N LEU A 79 -16.53 -10.87 -4.12
CA LEU A 79 -16.39 -9.79 -3.16
C LEU A 79 -14.91 -9.61 -2.80
N ILE A 80 -14.32 -8.46 -3.14
CA ILE A 80 -12.96 -8.08 -2.80
C ILE A 80 -13.01 -7.10 -1.62
N VAL A 81 -12.36 -7.47 -0.54
CA VAL A 81 -12.37 -6.72 0.72
C VAL A 81 -10.94 -6.34 1.09
N PRO A 82 -10.59 -5.05 1.22
CA PRO A 82 -9.30 -4.67 1.80
C PRO A 82 -9.23 -5.05 3.28
N GLU A 83 -8.03 -5.32 3.79
CA GLU A 83 -7.82 -5.81 5.16
C GLU A 83 -8.44 -4.92 6.24
N ILE A 84 -8.49 -3.61 6.01
CA ILE A 84 -9.12 -2.64 6.94
C ILE A 84 -10.63 -2.87 7.10
N ALA A 85 -11.25 -3.55 6.14
CA ALA A 85 -12.67 -3.87 6.13
C ALA A 85 -12.94 -5.38 6.31
N ALA A 86 -11.99 -6.16 6.84
CA ALA A 86 -12.07 -7.61 6.97
C ALA A 86 -13.32 -8.12 7.74
N ASN A 87 -13.93 -7.28 8.60
CA ASN A 87 -15.21 -7.56 9.26
C ASN A 87 -16.39 -7.66 8.30
N PHE A 88 -16.29 -7.10 7.10
CA PHE A 88 -17.33 -7.18 6.08
C PHE A 88 -17.22 -8.40 5.17
N LEU A 89 -16.21 -9.26 5.34
CA LEU A 89 -16.09 -10.50 4.57
C LEU A 89 -17.33 -11.41 4.65
N TYR A 90 -18.07 -11.35 5.75
CA TYR A 90 -19.19 -12.25 6.02
C TYR A 90 -20.56 -11.59 5.87
N VAL A 91 -20.64 -10.44 5.20
CA VAL A 91 -21.93 -9.80 4.86
C VAL A 91 -22.73 -10.62 3.84
N THR A 92 -22.03 -11.50 3.11
CA THR A 92 -22.62 -12.45 2.16
C THR A 92 -22.33 -13.89 2.61
N LYS A 93 -23.19 -14.84 2.15
CA LYS A 93 -23.04 -16.27 2.47
C LYS A 93 -22.54 -17.10 1.29
N LYS A 94 -22.92 -16.72 0.07
CA LYS A 94 -22.67 -17.47 -1.17
C LYS A 94 -21.55 -16.85 -2.02
N THR A 95 -21.44 -15.51 -1.99
CA THR A 95 -20.47 -14.77 -2.79
C THR A 95 -19.05 -15.21 -2.45
N ARG A 96 -18.24 -15.46 -3.46
CA ARG A 96 -16.84 -15.86 -3.33
C ARG A 96 -16.01 -14.69 -2.84
N ARG A 97 -15.10 -14.92 -1.91
CA ARG A 97 -14.44 -13.87 -1.12
C ARG A 97 -12.96 -13.80 -1.40
N ILE A 98 -12.48 -12.56 -1.53
CA ILE A 98 -11.07 -12.22 -1.61
C ILE A 98 -10.76 -11.20 -0.52
N LEU A 99 -9.75 -11.47 0.32
CA LEU A 99 -9.21 -10.52 1.29
C LEU A 99 -7.90 -9.95 0.75
N TRP A 100 -7.91 -8.64 0.46
CA TRP A 100 -6.76 -7.94 -0.11
C TRP A 100 -5.93 -7.25 0.96
N TRP A 101 -4.70 -7.71 1.15
CA TRP A 101 -3.77 -7.27 2.18
C TRP A 101 -2.91 -6.12 1.68
N LEU A 102 -3.39 -4.91 1.85
CA LEU A 102 -2.73 -3.68 1.44
C LEU A 102 -1.77 -3.14 2.51
N ASN A 103 -2.11 -3.36 3.80
CA ASN A 103 -1.30 -2.91 4.93
C ASN A 103 -1.56 -3.80 6.16
N VAL A 104 -0.61 -4.65 6.50
CA VAL A 104 -0.74 -5.61 7.60
C VAL A 104 -1.02 -4.93 8.95
N ASN A 105 -0.39 -3.77 9.21
CA ASN A 105 -0.55 -3.07 10.49
C ASN A 105 -1.94 -2.47 10.67
N ASN A 106 -2.64 -2.14 9.58
CA ASN A 106 -4.04 -1.70 9.68
C ASN A 106 -4.92 -2.82 10.24
N PHE A 107 -4.74 -4.05 9.75
CA PHE A 107 -5.46 -5.21 10.25
C PHE A 107 -5.13 -5.48 11.73
N LEU A 108 -3.85 -5.44 12.12
CA LEU A 108 -3.42 -5.68 13.50
C LEU A 108 -3.97 -4.62 14.46
N ARG A 109 -3.98 -3.35 14.06
CA ARG A 109 -4.59 -2.26 14.85
C ARG A 109 -6.10 -2.43 15.02
N ASP A 110 -6.79 -2.81 13.95
CA ASP A 110 -8.23 -3.05 13.99
C ASP A 110 -8.59 -4.20 14.94
N ILE A 111 -7.84 -5.31 14.92
CA ILE A 111 -7.99 -6.41 15.88
C ILE A 111 -7.76 -5.91 17.30
N ALA A 112 -6.71 -5.13 17.56
CA ALA A 112 -6.43 -4.62 18.91
C ALA A 112 -7.57 -3.74 19.43
N VAL A 113 -8.07 -2.79 18.63
CA VAL A 113 -9.19 -1.92 18.99
C VAL A 113 -10.47 -2.75 19.26
N ARG A 114 -10.76 -3.75 18.43
CA ARG A 114 -11.93 -4.62 18.62
C ARG A 114 -11.82 -5.48 19.86
N THR A 115 -10.62 -5.97 20.16
CA THR A 115 -10.40 -6.77 21.37
C THR A 115 -10.68 -5.94 22.61
N VAL A 116 -10.23 -4.67 22.67
CA VAL A 116 -10.54 -3.76 23.78
C VAL A 116 -12.05 -3.48 23.85
N ASN A 117 -12.67 -3.09 22.77
CA ASN A 117 -14.11 -2.79 22.73
C ASN A 117 -14.98 -4.02 23.03
N HIS A 118 -14.48 -5.23 22.71
CA HIS A 118 -15.18 -6.47 23.02
C HIS A 118 -15.27 -6.72 24.53
N PHE A 119 -14.23 -6.47 25.28
CA PHE A 119 -14.28 -6.59 26.75
C PHE A 119 -15.27 -5.61 27.38
N GLU A 120 -15.52 -4.46 26.75
CA GLU A 120 -16.50 -3.47 27.23
C GLU A 120 -17.96 -3.83 26.85
N ASN A 121 -18.19 -4.59 25.76
CA ASN A 121 -19.53 -4.84 25.18
C ASN A 121 -20.00 -6.31 25.29
N ILE A 122 -19.31 -7.19 25.99
CA ILE A 122 -19.60 -8.63 26.07
C ILE A 122 -21.04 -8.96 26.56
N LEU A 123 -21.73 -8.02 27.17
CA LEU A 123 -23.02 -8.30 27.84
C LEU A 123 -24.27 -8.12 26.97
N ASN A 124 -24.22 -7.52 25.76
CA ASN A 124 -25.46 -7.05 25.13
C ASN A 124 -25.66 -7.25 23.61
N SER A 125 -24.80 -7.94 22.87
CA SER A 125 -25.07 -8.10 21.43
C SER A 125 -24.43 -9.37 20.83
N PRO A 126 -25.13 -10.09 19.93
CA PRO A 126 -24.51 -11.17 19.16
C PRO A 126 -23.40 -10.56 18.27
N MET A 127 -22.17 -11.02 18.50
CA MET A 127 -21.01 -10.53 17.75
C MET A 127 -21.13 -10.85 16.26
N PRO A 128 -20.91 -9.88 15.38
CA PRO A 128 -20.74 -10.19 13.98
C PRO A 128 -19.51 -11.11 13.79
N ARG A 129 -19.63 -12.09 12.89
CA ARG A 129 -18.52 -12.94 12.50
C ARG A 129 -17.47 -12.07 11.81
N PHE A 130 -16.23 -12.07 12.29
CA PHE A 130 -15.12 -11.39 11.63
C PHE A 130 -14.02 -12.37 11.29
N PHE A 131 -13.18 -11.98 10.33
CA PHE A 131 -12.04 -12.76 9.90
C PHE A 131 -11.05 -12.95 11.06
N SER A 132 -10.61 -14.20 11.22
CA SER A 132 -9.58 -14.58 12.19
C SER A 132 -8.81 -15.77 11.66
N PHE A 133 -7.50 -15.77 11.80
CA PHE A 133 -6.64 -16.91 11.43
C PHE A 133 -6.89 -18.16 12.28
N ASN A 134 -7.45 -18.02 13.49
CA ASN A 134 -7.82 -19.14 14.36
C ASN A 134 -8.96 -20.01 13.81
N ARG A 135 -9.67 -19.51 12.82
CA ARG A 135 -10.73 -20.20 12.09
C ARG A 135 -10.44 -20.06 10.61
N TYR A 136 -9.55 -20.94 10.14
CA TYR A 136 -9.25 -20.98 8.72
C TYR A 136 -10.53 -21.21 7.90
N ASP A 137 -10.83 -20.25 7.04
CA ASP A 137 -11.93 -20.33 6.09
C ASP A 137 -11.33 -20.63 4.70
N SER A 138 -11.41 -21.91 4.27
CA SER A 138 -10.85 -22.36 3.00
C SER A 138 -11.46 -21.68 1.77
N ASP A 139 -12.59 -21.00 1.94
CA ASP A 139 -13.31 -20.33 0.86
C ASP A 139 -12.80 -18.90 0.58
N ILE A 140 -11.85 -18.41 1.39
CA ILE A 140 -11.26 -17.10 1.19
C ILE A 140 -9.96 -17.24 0.40
N GLU A 141 -9.83 -16.49 -0.70
CA GLU A 141 -8.55 -16.23 -1.34
C GLU A 141 -7.91 -14.96 -0.77
N HIS A 142 -6.60 -14.95 -0.65
CA HIS A 142 -5.85 -13.84 -0.10
C HIS A 142 -5.00 -13.18 -1.19
N TRP A 143 -5.16 -11.89 -1.37
CA TRP A 143 -4.30 -11.10 -2.25
C TRP A 143 -3.28 -10.34 -1.40
N ALA A 144 -2.00 -10.59 -1.63
CA ALA A 144 -0.90 -9.93 -0.95
C ALA A 144 -0.33 -8.80 -1.82
N GLN A 145 -0.33 -7.57 -1.30
CA GLN A 145 0.24 -6.41 -1.98
C GLN A 145 1.77 -6.43 -1.97
N SER A 146 2.38 -7.08 -0.99
CA SER A 146 3.82 -7.13 -0.75
C SER A 146 4.27 -8.54 -0.35
N GLU A 147 5.56 -8.81 -0.49
CA GLU A 147 6.14 -10.03 0.08
C GLU A 147 6.03 -10.05 1.60
N TYR A 148 6.12 -8.90 2.25
CA TYR A 148 5.87 -8.78 3.69
C TYR A 148 4.47 -9.27 4.07
N ALA A 149 3.44 -8.85 3.33
CA ALA A 149 2.08 -9.34 3.55
C ALA A 149 1.95 -10.86 3.25
N ARG A 150 2.63 -11.35 2.19
CA ARG A 150 2.66 -12.77 1.86
C ARG A 150 3.26 -13.62 2.98
N GLN A 151 4.41 -13.20 3.53
CA GLN A 151 5.05 -13.89 4.64
C GLN A 151 4.19 -13.84 5.91
N PHE A 152 3.55 -12.71 6.19
CA PHE A 152 2.59 -12.60 7.29
C PHE A 152 1.46 -13.65 7.16
N LEU A 153 0.89 -13.82 5.99
CA LEU A 153 -0.15 -14.81 5.72
C LEU A 153 0.36 -16.25 5.96
N LYS A 154 1.54 -16.58 5.43
CA LYS A 154 2.16 -17.91 5.62
C LYS A 154 2.40 -18.24 7.08
N VAL A 155 2.96 -17.31 7.84
CA VAL A 155 3.21 -17.47 9.29
C VAL A 155 1.90 -17.70 10.06
N ASN A 156 0.78 -17.10 9.58
CA ASN A 156 -0.54 -17.33 10.16
C ASN A 156 -1.29 -18.54 9.58
N GLY A 157 -0.62 -19.42 8.84
CA GLY A 157 -1.14 -20.71 8.40
C GLY A 157 -1.98 -20.68 7.14
N VAL A 158 -1.96 -19.60 6.37
CA VAL A 158 -2.64 -19.54 5.05
C VAL A 158 -1.83 -20.36 4.04
N PRO A 159 -2.43 -21.37 3.37
CA PRO A 159 -1.76 -22.16 2.35
C PRO A 159 -1.32 -21.33 1.14
N ASP A 160 -0.16 -21.67 0.55
CA ASP A 160 0.41 -20.93 -0.58
C ASP A 160 -0.53 -20.85 -1.80
N GLU A 161 -1.30 -21.90 -2.07
CA GLU A 161 -2.28 -21.96 -3.16
C GLU A 161 -3.48 -21.01 -2.97
N LYS A 162 -3.63 -20.44 -1.78
CA LYS A 162 -4.65 -19.44 -1.46
C LYS A 162 -4.11 -18.02 -1.46
N ILE A 163 -2.79 -17.84 -1.66
CA ILE A 163 -2.15 -16.52 -1.63
C ILE A 163 -1.73 -16.11 -3.04
N PHE A 164 -2.36 -15.08 -3.56
CA PHE A 164 -2.04 -14.49 -4.85
C PHE A 164 -1.32 -13.15 -4.65
N THR A 165 -0.31 -12.88 -5.44
CA THR A 165 0.33 -11.56 -5.44
C THR A 165 -0.50 -10.62 -6.29
N VAL A 166 -1.05 -9.58 -5.68
CA VAL A 166 -1.74 -8.47 -6.36
C VAL A 166 -1.26 -7.18 -5.70
N THR A 167 -0.23 -6.58 -6.30
CA THR A 167 0.45 -5.40 -5.77
C THR A 167 -0.38 -4.13 -6.03
N ASP A 168 0.26 -2.99 -6.07
CA ASP A 168 -0.26 -1.71 -6.52
C ASP A 168 0.77 -1.05 -7.44
N TYR A 169 0.47 0.14 -7.95
CA TYR A 169 1.38 0.95 -8.73
C TYR A 169 1.23 2.43 -8.38
N LEU A 170 2.19 3.25 -8.78
CA LEU A 170 2.16 4.69 -8.50
C LEU A 170 1.25 5.43 -9.48
N ASP A 171 0.68 6.57 -9.03
CA ASP A 171 -0.06 7.50 -9.89
C ASP A 171 0.83 8.04 -11.02
N ASN A 172 0.24 8.24 -12.19
CA ASN A 172 0.93 8.72 -13.38
C ASN A 172 1.64 10.07 -13.17
N ILE A 173 1.19 10.89 -12.22
CA ILE A 173 1.80 12.19 -11.92
C ILE A 173 3.32 12.08 -11.67
N PHE A 174 3.77 10.97 -11.05
CA PHE A 174 5.18 10.75 -10.77
C PHE A 174 6.00 10.34 -12.01
N PHE A 175 5.36 10.01 -13.12
CA PHE A 175 5.99 9.63 -14.40
C PHE A 175 5.90 10.71 -15.47
N GLU A 176 4.96 11.66 -15.35
CA GLU A 176 4.76 12.74 -16.33
C GLU A 176 5.89 13.77 -16.31
N VAL A 177 6.51 13.95 -15.15
CA VAL A 177 7.68 14.80 -14.98
C VAL A 177 8.87 13.90 -14.67
N LEU A 178 9.29 13.08 -15.64
CA LEU A 178 10.54 12.35 -15.52
C LEU A 178 11.69 13.36 -15.41
N PRO A 179 12.62 13.13 -14.47
CA PRO A 179 13.56 14.14 -14.04
C PRO A 179 14.40 14.66 -15.19
N LEU A 180 14.15 15.90 -15.52
CA LEU A 180 15.05 16.71 -16.34
C LEU A 180 16.35 16.85 -15.56
N LYS A 181 17.40 16.15 -16.00
CA LYS A 181 18.78 16.20 -15.49
C LYS A 181 18.95 16.36 -13.98
N ASN A 182 19.57 15.39 -13.35
CA ASN A 182 19.91 15.34 -11.92
C ASN A 182 20.66 16.59 -11.38
N SER A 183 21.24 17.40 -12.27
CA SER A 183 22.00 18.61 -11.93
C SER A 183 21.21 19.73 -11.24
N ALA A 184 19.88 19.64 -11.21
CA ALA A 184 19.03 20.65 -10.58
C ALA A 184 18.65 20.34 -9.12
N LYS A 185 19.00 19.13 -8.60
CA LYS A 185 18.63 18.75 -7.23
C LYS A 185 19.41 19.53 -6.17
N LYS A 186 18.70 19.93 -5.12
CA LYS A 186 19.25 20.67 -3.98
C LYS A 186 19.88 19.72 -2.97
N ASN A 187 20.83 20.21 -2.18
CA ASN A 187 21.26 19.51 -0.97
C ASN A 187 20.14 19.59 0.08
N LEU A 188 19.10 18.81 -0.15
CA LEU A 188 17.87 18.76 0.62
C LEU A 188 17.53 17.30 0.88
N ILE A 189 17.15 16.99 2.11
CA ILE A 189 16.66 15.67 2.54
C ILE A 189 15.17 15.79 2.80
N ALA A 190 14.36 15.09 2.01
CA ALA A 190 12.97 14.82 2.35
C ALA A 190 12.91 13.63 3.30
N TYR A 191 12.02 13.65 4.30
CA TYR A 191 11.93 12.54 5.24
C TYR A 191 10.51 12.31 5.73
N ARG A 192 10.19 11.04 6.05
CA ARG A 192 8.95 10.68 6.73
C ARG A 192 9.09 11.06 8.21
N LYS A 193 8.20 11.96 8.66
CA LYS A 193 8.13 12.30 10.08
C LYS A 193 7.35 11.23 10.82
N ILE A 194 7.99 10.61 11.81
CA ILE A 194 7.41 9.61 12.70
C ILE A 194 7.36 10.21 14.09
N GLN A 195 6.19 10.24 14.70
CA GLN A 195 6.07 10.73 16.08
C GLN A 195 6.78 9.79 17.04
N GLY A 196 7.65 10.34 17.88
CA GLY A 196 8.39 9.59 18.89
C GLY A 196 9.58 8.78 18.36
N SER A 197 10.06 9.07 17.15
CA SER A 197 11.28 8.46 16.61
C SER A 197 12.52 9.25 17.00
N ASP A 198 13.15 8.85 18.09
CA ASP A 198 14.46 9.41 18.51
C ASP A 198 15.54 9.11 17.47
N PHE A 199 15.43 7.98 16.74
CA PHE A 199 16.42 7.57 15.75
C PHE A 199 16.57 8.58 14.59
N THR A 200 15.45 9.03 14.03
CA THR A 200 15.48 10.05 12.96
C THR A 200 16.12 11.35 13.45
N ASP A 201 15.82 11.79 14.67
CA ASP A 201 16.36 13.02 15.24
C ASP A 201 17.87 12.90 15.51
N ILE A 202 18.35 11.76 16.01
CA ILE A 202 19.78 11.47 16.16
C ILE A 202 20.50 11.53 14.81
N VAL A 203 19.93 10.90 13.78
CA VAL A 203 20.51 10.91 12.42
C VAL A 203 20.56 12.32 11.85
N LYS A 204 19.55 13.16 12.10
CA LYS A 204 19.54 14.58 11.68
C LYS A 204 20.66 15.39 12.34
N GLU A 205 20.92 15.17 13.61
CA GLU A 205 22.04 15.80 14.32
C GLU A 205 23.39 15.38 13.73
N LEU A 206 23.55 14.08 13.44
CA LEU A 206 24.77 13.52 12.84
C LEU A 206 24.98 13.97 11.39
N ALA A 207 23.90 14.17 10.63
CA ALA A 207 23.93 14.70 9.26
C ALA A 207 23.64 16.23 9.26
N SER A 208 24.23 16.97 10.17
CA SER A 208 24.06 18.42 10.28
C SER A 208 24.61 19.18 9.06
N GLY A 209 24.14 20.42 8.85
CA GLY A 209 24.59 21.27 7.74
C GLY A 209 23.86 21.05 6.40
N VAL A 210 22.74 20.32 6.41
CA VAL A 210 21.83 20.13 5.29
C VAL A 210 20.40 20.40 5.70
N ASP A 211 19.57 20.87 4.77
CA ASP A 211 18.14 21.11 5.02
C ASP A 211 17.36 19.80 5.05
N TRP A 212 16.47 19.65 6.05
CA TRP A 212 15.55 18.54 6.21
C TRP A 212 14.11 19.02 6.10
N GLN A 213 13.33 18.42 5.20
CA GLN A 213 11.93 18.77 5.01
C GLN A 213 11.00 17.55 5.21
N PRO A 214 10.04 17.62 6.15
CA PRO A 214 9.12 16.52 6.40
C PRO A 214 8.11 16.35 5.27
N VAL A 215 7.78 15.09 4.95
CA VAL A 215 6.68 14.72 4.09
C VAL A 215 5.49 14.37 4.98
N GLU A 216 4.70 15.38 5.35
CA GLU A 216 3.56 15.23 6.25
C GLU A 216 2.42 16.15 5.79
N ASN A 217 1.21 15.60 5.64
CA ASN A 217 0.00 16.35 5.26
C ASN A 217 0.13 17.15 3.94
N LEU A 218 0.93 16.66 2.99
CA LEU A 218 1.16 17.29 1.70
C LEU A 218 0.25 16.69 0.63
N THR A 219 -0.14 17.50 -0.35
CA THR A 219 -0.83 17.00 -1.55
C THR A 219 0.16 16.25 -2.47
N PRO A 220 -0.29 15.30 -3.31
CA PRO A 220 0.59 14.58 -4.24
C PRO A 220 1.47 15.49 -5.10
N ALA A 221 0.93 16.61 -5.58
CA ALA A 221 1.70 17.58 -6.38
C ALA A 221 2.82 18.26 -5.57
N VAL A 222 2.58 18.54 -4.28
CA VAL A 222 3.61 19.12 -3.39
C VAL A 222 4.66 18.08 -3.04
N VAL A 223 4.27 16.83 -2.80
CA VAL A 223 5.19 15.70 -2.59
C VAL A 223 6.08 15.52 -3.81
N GLN A 224 5.50 15.47 -5.01
CA GLN A 224 6.25 15.36 -6.26
C GLN A 224 7.30 16.48 -6.39
N LYS A 225 6.88 17.74 -6.18
CA LYS A 225 7.81 18.89 -6.25
C LYS A 225 8.94 18.77 -5.23
N LEU A 226 8.62 18.36 -3.99
CA LEU A 226 9.61 18.15 -2.95
C LEU A 226 10.63 17.08 -3.37
N PHE A 227 10.18 15.95 -3.90
CA PHE A 227 11.06 14.88 -4.36
C PHE A 227 11.88 15.26 -5.60
N LEU A 228 11.35 16.10 -6.48
CA LEU A 228 12.14 16.64 -7.61
C LEU A 228 13.27 17.57 -7.13
N ASP A 229 13.06 18.30 -6.03
CA ASP A 229 14.06 19.20 -5.45
C ASP A 229 15.09 18.46 -4.56
N ALA A 230 14.68 17.42 -3.82
CA ALA A 230 15.50 16.74 -2.85
C ALA A 230 16.47 15.71 -3.47
N LYS A 231 17.70 15.63 -2.97
CA LYS A 231 18.66 14.57 -3.33
C LYS A 231 18.36 13.26 -2.64
N ILE A 232 17.91 13.31 -1.39
CA ILE A 232 17.74 12.13 -0.53
C ILE A 232 16.33 12.08 0.02
N TYR A 233 15.77 10.88 0.12
CA TYR A 233 14.59 10.58 0.90
C TYR A 233 14.92 9.58 2.00
N VAL A 234 14.56 9.90 3.23
CA VAL A 234 14.79 9.07 4.43
C VAL A 234 13.48 8.62 5.02
N ASP A 235 13.35 7.31 5.25
CA ASP A 235 12.19 6.71 5.91
C ASP A 235 12.63 5.61 6.89
N PHE A 236 12.77 5.96 8.16
CA PHE A 236 13.14 5.02 9.22
C PHE A 236 11.93 4.44 9.96
N GLY A 237 10.72 4.49 9.34
CA GLY A 237 9.53 3.93 9.94
C GLY A 237 9.38 2.43 9.76
N GLU A 238 8.30 1.93 10.34
CA GLU A 238 7.76 0.64 9.96
C GLU A 238 7.26 0.70 8.50
N HIS A 239 7.50 -0.36 7.76
CA HIS A 239 7.04 -0.51 6.39
C HIS A 239 6.04 -1.67 6.32
N PRO A 240 4.77 -1.46 6.76
CA PRO A 240 3.77 -2.53 6.81
C PRO A 240 3.21 -2.93 5.44
N ALA A 241 3.66 -2.27 4.40
CA ALA A 241 3.27 -2.43 3.02
C ALA A 241 4.44 -2.04 2.11
N LYS A 242 4.25 -2.19 0.80
CA LYS A 242 5.15 -1.64 -0.22
C LYS A 242 4.89 -0.13 -0.35
N GLU A 243 5.62 0.64 0.44
CA GLU A 243 5.36 2.06 0.71
C GLU A 243 5.38 2.95 -0.56
N LYS A 244 4.32 3.73 -0.78
CA LYS A 244 4.22 4.64 -1.93
C LYS A 244 5.28 5.74 -1.89
N LEU A 245 5.49 6.41 -0.74
CA LEU A 245 6.47 7.51 -0.62
C LEU A 245 7.89 7.07 -0.97
N VAL A 246 8.31 5.88 -0.55
CA VAL A 246 9.62 5.30 -0.89
C VAL A 246 9.79 5.15 -2.40
N ARG A 247 8.75 4.67 -3.08
CA ARG A 247 8.74 4.45 -4.54
C ARG A 247 8.65 5.78 -5.30
N GLU A 248 7.81 6.70 -4.85
CA GLU A 248 7.65 8.06 -5.40
C GLU A 248 8.96 8.83 -5.35
N ALA A 249 9.67 8.77 -4.21
CA ALA A 249 11.00 9.37 -4.06
C ALA A 249 12.02 8.72 -5.01
N ALA A 250 12.03 7.38 -5.11
CA ALA A 250 12.94 6.66 -5.98
C ALA A 250 12.76 7.04 -7.46
N VAL A 251 11.53 7.06 -7.99
CA VAL A 251 11.28 7.43 -9.40
C VAL A 251 11.50 8.93 -9.67
N SER A 252 11.43 9.74 -8.62
CA SER A 252 11.81 11.17 -8.68
C SER A 252 13.33 11.38 -8.55
N ASN A 253 14.15 10.33 -8.67
CA ASN A 253 15.61 10.35 -8.54
C ASN A 253 16.12 10.86 -7.18
N CYS A 254 15.46 10.51 -6.07
CA CYS A 254 16.07 10.59 -4.76
C CYS A 254 16.89 9.32 -4.48
N VAL A 255 18.03 9.48 -3.79
CA VAL A 255 18.65 8.36 -3.08
C VAL A 255 17.76 8.00 -1.90
N VAL A 256 17.29 6.76 -1.86
CA VAL A 256 16.38 6.29 -0.82
C VAL A 256 17.18 5.61 0.30
N ILE A 257 16.88 5.98 1.54
CA ILE A 257 17.47 5.38 2.76
C ILE A 257 16.32 4.98 3.68
N THR A 258 16.32 3.71 4.14
CA THR A 258 15.19 3.18 4.94
C THR A 258 15.66 2.49 6.22
N SER A 259 14.70 2.20 7.11
CA SER A 259 14.88 1.19 8.15
C SER A 259 14.94 -0.22 7.53
N LYS A 260 15.22 -1.23 8.39
CA LYS A 260 15.09 -2.67 8.05
C LYS A 260 13.81 -3.29 8.63
N HIS A 261 12.73 -2.52 8.70
CA HIS A 261 11.45 -3.01 9.23
C HIS A 261 10.45 -3.34 8.14
N GLY A 262 9.59 -4.33 8.39
CA GLY A 262 8.50 -4.68 7.49
C GLY A 262 8.95 -4.99 6.06
N ALA A 263 8.31 -4.39 5.08
CA ALA A 263 8.63 -4.56 3.66
C ALA A 263 10.05 -4.07 3.29
N ALA A 264 10.61 -3.11 4.03
CA ALA A 264 11.99 -2.65 3.78
C ALA A 264 13.05 -3.67 4.21
N ALA A 265 12.69 -4.68 5.02
CA ALA A 265 13.60 -5.74 5.41
C ALA A 265 13.96 -6.70 4.26
N ASN A 266 13.16 -6.76 3.20
CA ASN A 266 13.36 -7.68 2.10
C ASN A 266 13.55 -6.97 0.75
N ASP A 267 14.28 -7.62 -0.17
CA ASP A 267 14.60 -7.06 -1.49
C ASP A 267 13.53 -7.34 -2.54
N LEU A 268 12.50 -8.13 -2.22
CA LEU A 268 11.36 -8.33 -3.11
C LEU A 268 10.43 -7.12 -3.11
N ASP A 269 10.31 -6.45 -1.98
CA ASP A 269 9.49 -5.25 -1.83
C ASP A 269 10.29 -3.96 -2.10
N ILE A 270 11.37 -3.73 -1.34
CA ILE A 270 12.22 -2.53 -1.47
C ILE A 270 13.63 -2.97 -1.84
N ASN A 271 13.90 -3.04 -3.15
CA ASN A 271 15.15 -3.54 -3.73
C ASN A 271 16.22 -2.44 -3.83
N ILE A 272 16.66 -1.93 -2.69
CA ILE A 272 17.83 -1.06 -2.59
C ILE A 272 18.99 -1.81 -1.92
N PRO A 273 20.26 -1.49 -2.21
CA PRO A 273 21.40 -2.17 -1.58
C PRO A 273 21.36 -2.07 -0.05
N ALA A 274 21.86 -3.11 0.63
CA ALA A 274 21.82 -3.22 2.09
C ALA A 274 22.49 -2.05 2.83
N GLU A 275 23.44 -1.37 2.19
CA GLU A 275 24.11 -0.19 2.73
C GLU A 275 23.22 1.04 2.88
N PHE A 276 21.99 1.02 2.34
CA PHE A 276 20.98 2.07 2.47
C PHE A 276 19.86 1.70 3.47
N LYS A 277 19.97 0.53 4.12
CA LYS A 277 18.99 0.02 5.09
C LYS A 277 19.63 -0.10 6.47
N PHE A 278 19.00 0.47 7.49
CA PHE A 278 19.56 0.56 8.82
C PHE A 278 18.64 -0.01 9.90
N ASP A 279 19.22 -0.64 10.92
CA ASP A 279 18.52 -0.96 12.15
C ASP A 279 18.46 0.29 13.04
N GLU A 280 17.44 0.44 13.88
CA GLU A 280 17.27 1.62 14.72
C GLU A 280 18.13 1.52 16.00
N THR A 281 19.44 1.38 15.83
CA THR A 281 20.43 1.37 16.91
C THR A 281 21.34 2.61 16.84
N ILE A 282 21.91 3.03 17.98
CA ILE A 282 22.85 4.17 18.03
C ILE A 282 24.02 3.95 17.05
N LYS A 283 24.53 2.70 16.96
CA LYS A 283 25.62 2.36 16.04
C LYS A 283 25.21 2.58 14.57
N ASP A 284 23.98 2.22 14.23
CA ASP A 284 23.48 2.37 12.86
C ASP A 284 23.05 3.82 12.57
N ALA A 285 22.71 4.61 13.58
CA ALA A 285 22.50 6.06 13.41
C ALA A 285 23.76 6.75 12.88
N VAL A 286 24.94 6.41 13.43
CA VAL A 286 26.23 6.94 12.93
C VAL A 286 26.45 6.54 11.47
N LYS A 287 26.25 5.25 11.14
CA LYS A 287 26.39 4.77 9.74
C LYS A 287 25.39 5.43 8.79
N ALA A 288 24.16 5.65 9.24
CA ALA A 288 23.13 6.34 8.46
C ALA A 288 23.51 7.80 8.18
N GLY A 289 24.04 8.51 9.21
CA GLY A 289 24.60 9.85 9.06
C GLY A 289 25.74 9.90 8.05
N ASP A 290 26.72 8.98 8.16
CA ASP A 290 27.84 8.85 7.22
C ASP A 290 27.36 8.58 5.78
N LYS A 291 26.39 7.66 5.61
CA LYS A 291 25.78 7.33 4.30
C LYS A 291 25.05 8.53 3.69
N ILE A 292 24.35 9.31 4.49
CA ILE A 292 23.69 10.54 4.04
C ILE A 292 24.72 11.55 3.53
N GLN A 293 25.80 11.78 4.29
CA GLN A 293 26.88 12.70 3.87
C GLN A 293 27.56 12.21 2.58
N ASP A 294 27.81 10.91 2.47
CA ASP A 294 28.36 10.31 1.24
C ASP A 294 27.42 10.49 0.07
N ALA A 295 26.11 10.23 0.23
CA ALA A 295 25.11 10.41 -0.79
C ALA A 295 24.93 11.87 -1.23
N LEU A 296 25.08 12.84 -0.34
CA LEU A 296 25.09 14.26 -0.71
C LEU A 296 26.29 14.64 -1.55
N LYS A 297 27.47 14.11 -1.21
CA LYS A 297 28.75 14.39 -1.87
C LYS A 297 28.88 13.67 -3.20
N ASN A 298 28.54 12.39 -3.25
CA ASN A 298 28.72 11.49 -4.39
C ASN A 298 27.38 11.11 -5.02
N PHE A 299 26.44 12.06 -5.11
CA PHE A 299 25.02 11.85 -5.42
C PHE A 299 24.76 10.94 -6.63
N GLU A 300 25.41 11.21 -7.76
CA GLU A 300 25.18 10.43 -8.99
C GLU A 300 25.61 8.96 -8.85
N VAL A 301 26.70 8.72 -8.11
CA VAL A 301 27.20 7.36 -7.86
C VAL A 301 26.24 6.61 -6.94
N GLU A 302 25.83 7.22 -5.84
CA GLU A 302 24.93 6.61 -4.87
C GLU A 302 23.52 6.40 -5.46
N LEU A 303 23.05 7.35 -6.26
CA LEU A 303 21.79 7.22 -7.00
C LEU A 303 21.86 6.04 -7.97
N SER A 304 22.95 5.87 -8.72
CA SER A 304 23.09 4.79 -9.72
C SER A 304 22.98 3.38 -9.11
N LYS A 305 23.40 3.20 -7.85
CA LYS A 305 23.31 1.91 -7.14
C LYS A 305 21.87 1.43 -6.97
N GLN A 306 20.87 2.33 -7.05
CA GLN A 306 19.46 2.03 -6.89
C GLN A 306 18.70 1.97 -8.23
N ASN A 307 19.38 1.89 -9.38
CA ASN A 307 18.74 1.83 -10.69
C ASN A 307 17.75 0.67 -10.83
N ASN A 308 18.12 -0.53 -10.37
CA ASN A 308 17.27 -1.71 -10.44
C ASN A 308 15.93 -1.51 -9.71
N PHE A 309 15.95 -0.78 -8.59
CA PHE A 309 14.72 -0.47 -7.85
C PHE A 309 13.81 0.45 -8.66
N ARG A 310 14.37 1.52 -9.26
CA ARG A 310 13.62 2.44 -10.14
C ARG A 310 13.02 1.73 -11.35
N GLU A 311 13.79 0.90 -12.03
CA GLU A 311 13.34 0.13 -13.19
C GLU A 311 12.18 -0.83 -12.82
N LYS A 312 12.24 -1.45 -11.64
CA LYS A 312 11.16 -2.30 -11.13
C LYS A 312 9.87 -1.48 -10.94
N ILE A 313 9.96 -0.28 -10.35
CA ILE A 313 8.80 0.60 -10.12
C ILE A 313 8.17 1.05 -11.45
N LEU A 314 8.98 1.41 -12.44
CA LEU A 314 8.48 1.79 -13.79
C LEU A 314 7.62 0.70 -14.45
N ARG A 315 7.78 -0.55 -14.04
CA ARG A 315 7.06 -1.72 -14.57
C ARG A 315 5.90 -2.17 -13.69
N GLU A 316 5.66 -1.53 -12.54
CA GLU A 316 4.64 -1.97 -11.57
C GLU A 316 3.24 -2.05 -12.16
N LYS A 317 2.84 -1.05 -12.95
CA LYS A 317 1.53 -1.04 -13.60
C LYS A 317 1.34 -2.24 -14.55
N TYR A 318 2.38 -2.62 -15.28
CA TYR A 318 2.35 -3.81 -16.12
C TYR A 318 2.22 -5.08 -15.27
N PHE A 319 3.02 -5.21 -14.22
CA PHE A 319 2.94 -6.37 -13.31
C PHE A 319 1.60 -6.47 -12.60
N PHE A 320 1.05 -5.35 -12.13
CA PHE A 320 -0.29 -5.33 -11.53
C PHE A 320 -1.37 -5.90 -12.46
N VAL A 321 -1.30 -5.53 -13.73
CA VAL A 321 -2.20 -6.04 -14.77
C VAL A 321 -2.07 -7.56 -14.96
N GLU A 322 -0.84 -8.08 -15.02
CA GLU A 322 -0.60 -9.52 -15.17
C GLU A 322 -0.97 -10.29 -13.91
N GLN A 323 -0.75 -9.72 -12.74
CA GLN A 323 -1.15 -10.30 -11.46
C GLN A 323 -2.68 -10.44 -11.34
N ILE A 324 -3.44 -9.43 -11.74
CA ILE A 324 -4.90 -9.52 -11.81
C ILE A 324 -5.34 -10.64 -12.76
N LYS A 325 -4.71 -10.77 -13.93
CA LYS A 325 -5.02 -11.86 -14.88
C LYS A 325 -4.75 -13.23 -14.28
N SER A 326 -3.65 -13.38 -13.54
CA SER A 326 -3.30 -14.63 -12.86
C SER A 326 -4.26 -14.96 -11.70
N ALA A 327 -4.72 -13.94 -10.97
CA ALA A 327 -5.63 -14.14 -9.84
C ALA A 327 -7.10 -14.33 -10.26
N LEU A 328 -7.50 -13.77 -11.41
CA LEU A 328 -8.85 -13.84 -11.95
C LEU A 328 -8.83 -14.50 -13.34
N GLU A 329 -9.13 -15.78 -13.39
CA GLU A 329 -9.20 -16.56 -14.63
C GLU A 329 -10.56 -16.41 -15.30
N ILE A 330 -10.58 -15.95 -16.55
CA ILE A 330 -11.82 -15.84 -17.32
C ILE A 330 -12.26 -17.25 -17.72
N PHE A 331 -13.47 -17.63 -17.35
CA PHE A 331 -14.10 -18.86 -17.82
C PHE A 331 -14.51 -18.69 -19.29
N ILE A 332 -13.75 -19.28 -20.20
CA ILE A 332 -14.12 -19.37 -21.61
C ILE A 332 -14.93 -20.65 -21.78
N ILE A 333 -16.19 -20.52 -22.17
CA ILE A 333 -16.99 -21.68 -22.57
C ILE A 333 -16.33 -22.22 -23.85
N PRO A 334 -15.91 -23.51 -23.89
CA PRO A 334 -15.29 -24.09 -25.08
C PRO A 334 -16.26 -24.19 -26.26
#